data_1e76f6ebc41fa8cc26e41e22effb46cf
#
_entry.id   1e76f6ebc41fa8cc26e41e22effb46cf
#
_cell.length_a   1.000
_cell.length_b   1.000
_cell.length_c   1.000
_cell.angle_alpha   90.00
_cell.angle_beta   90.00
_cell.angle_gamma   90.00
#
_symmetry.space_group_name_H-M   'P 1'
#
loop_
_entity.id
_entity.type
_entity.pdbx_description
1 polymer ?
#
loop_
_entity_poly.entity_id
_entity_poly.type
_entity_poly.pdbx_seq_one_letter_code
_entity_poly.pdbx_strand_id
1 'polypeptide(L)'
;MANMFDLSEELSLDLDKKKVKPKSVTPKQSGGATLFFSDNECKDAVIEAYAFEGLEEPKCLKGLPKADKQQQLGDVILVQLTASIDIETDAQEINATLPNNKTVILLGQTDSIHILRRLEKMGFYYLPWPVDKAELIECLKQASRDERKRYESGYFRKAKRVAIVGAKGGIGTSVITTELSALLAKKGSRTILVDHHYTLSNIDIILSQKDLEQVDISTITVEPTKLDEESATSYLNEVDHNFMYLGFTGEDKLEELEKYTNTVSEKLSRQANFIVSDFSGSLDFPLKAERLVNESDVIVLVTEPSVSSVRATQRLLDKIKDVAIPQLVRPRIMVVVNHHRPEAAFNLNIEEVERFIKMKPDMVIPFYKTAAKQLIEGKKLQALEKGKHTPFTQLAMAVNGQNTKKKVGLFSQLSLKRGKK
;
A
#
# COMPACT_ATOMS: atom_id res chain seq x y z
N MET A 1 12.51 -68.57 31.46
CA MET A 1 13.65 -68.41 30.55
C MET A 1 13.24 -67.46 29.44
N ALA A 2 13.99 -66.47 29.22
CA ALA A 2 14.00 -65.47 28.19
C ALA A 2 13.79 -64.04 28.72
N ASN A 3 14.85 -63.29 28.63
CA ASN A 3 15.10 -61.97 29.15
C ASN A 3 14.18 -60.92 28.55
N MET A 4 13.61 -60.15 29.42
CA MET A 4 13.02 -58.85 29.13
C MET A 4 14.18 -57.87 28.89
N PHE A 5 14.30 -57.35 27.69
CA PHE A 5 15.25 -56.30 27.34
C PHE A 5 14.88 -55.00 28.08
N ASP A 6 15.82 -54.56 28.87
CA ASP A 6 15.76 -53.28 29.58
C ASP A 6 16.03 -52.13 28.61
N LEU A 7 15.02 -51.35 28.29
CA LEU A 7 15.02 -50.18 27.39
C LEU A 7 15.34 -48.87 28.12
N SER A 8 15.97 -48.95 29.29
CA SER A 8 16.23 -47.78 30.12
C SER A 8 17.61 -47.13 29.98
N GLU A 9 18.52 -47.72 29.16
CA GLU A 9 19.89 -47.19 29.05
C GLU A 9 20.27 -46.44 27.76
N GLU A 10 19.36 -46.24 26.80
CA GLU A 10 19.69 -45.52 25.56
C GLU A 10 19.03 -44.16 25.39
N LEU A 11 18.47 -43.54 26.41
CA LEU A 11 17.85 -42.19 26.37
C LEU A 11 18.57 -41.14 27.22
N SER A 12 19.90 -41.32 27.42
CA SER A 12 20.75 -40.25 27.97
C SER A 12 21.61 -39.61 26.88
N LEU A 13 20.95 -39.09 25.83
CA LEU A 13 21.59 -38.19 24.88
C LEU A 13 21.39 -36.75 25.28
N ASP A 14 22.46 -36.17 25.76
CA ASP A 14 22.88 -34.76 25.75
C ASP A 14 21.79 -33.71 25.58
N LEU A 15 21.12 -33.38 26.67
CA LEU A 15 20.51 -32.11 26.88
C LEU A 15 21.56 -31.10 27.39
N ASP A 16 22.52 -30.77 26.58
CA ASP A 16 23.33 -29.57 26.79
C ASP A 16 22.41 -28.33 26.65
N LYS A 17 21.85 -27.95 27.79
CA LYS A 17 21.13 -26.71 27.97
C LYS A 17 22.09 -25.55 27.69
N LYS A 18 22.22 -25.14 26.44
CA LYS A 18 22.65 -23.78 26.14
C LYS A 18 21.63 -22.84 26.76
N LYS A 19 21.91 -22.40 27.99
CA LYS A 19 21.30 -21.22 28.58
C LYS A 19 21.58 -20.07 27.64
N VAL A 20 20.61 -19.76 26.76
CA VAL A 20 20.56 -18.47 26.05
C VAL A 20 20.38 -17.42 27.15
N LYS A 21 21.46 -16.78 27.55
CA LYS A 21 21.41 -15.58 28.37
C LYS A 21 20.54 -14.57 27.60
N PRO A 22 19.56 -13.92 28.23
CA PRO A 22 18.85 -12.84 27.58
C PRO A 22 19.90 -11.81 27.18
N LYS A 23 20.04 -11.59 25.87
CA LYS A 23 20.83 -10.47 25.37
C LYS A 23 20.26 -9.22 26.01
N SER A 24 21.06 -8.57 26.87
CA SER A 24 20.79 -7.24 27.36
C SER A 24 20.47 -6.38 26.14
N VAL A 25 19.23 -5.89 26.08
CA VAL A 25 18.83 -4.90 25.08
C VAL A 25 19.60 -3.63 25.46
N THR A 26 20.80 -3.49 24.91
CA THR A 26 21.44 -2.19 24.85
C THR A 26 20.46 -1.27 24.13
N PRO A 27 20.18 -0.04 24.65
CA PRO A 27 19.36 0.90 23.94
C PRO A 27 19.98 1.08 22.55
N LYS A 28 19.22 0.75 21.49
CA LYS A 28 19.63 1.04 20.12
C LYS A 28 20.01 2.51 20.09
N GLN A 29 21.27 2.79 19.75
CA GLN A 29 21.70 4.14 19.39
C GLN A 29 20.67 4.65 18.39
N SER A 30 20.14 5.86 18.64
CA SER A 30 19.18 6.53 17.77
C SER A 30 19.76 6.45 16.35
N GLY A 31 19.11 5.75 15.44
CA GLY A 31 19.51 5.71 14.04
C GLY A 31 19.50 7.16 13.54
N GLY A 32 20.58 7.65 12.94
CA GLY A 32 20.80 9.04 12.58
C GLY A 32 19.62 9.73 11.86
N ALA A 33 19.78 10.99 11.52
CA ALA A 33 18.73 11.74 10.82
C ALA A 33 19.08 11.94 9.34
N THR A 34 18.06 12.19 8.51
CA THR A 34 18.23 12.56 7.09
C THR A 34 17.43 13.82 6.80
N LEU A 35 18.06 14.80 6.17
CA LEU A 35 17.45 16.03 5.70
C LEU A 35 17.38 16.07 4.17
N PHE A 36 16.19 16.22 3.62
CA PHE A 36 15.96 16.58 2.23
C PHE A 36 15.69 18.09 2.14
N PHE A 37 16.56 18.83 1.49
CA PHE A 37 16.50 20.29 1.45
C PHE A 37 16.45 20.83 0.02
N SER A 38 15.84 22.00 -0.15
CA SER A 38 15.77 22.74 -1.42
C SER A 38 16.79 23.90 -1.44
N ASP A 39 16.97 24.57 -0.31
CA ASP A 39 17.88 25.72 -0.16
C ASP A 39 18.86 25.49 1.00
N ASN A 40 19.97 26.24 0.96
CA ASN A 40 21.03 26.11 1.97
C ASN A 40 20.64 26.72 3.32
N GLU A 41 19.74 27.70 3.36
CA GLU A 41 19.29 28.33 4.60
C GLU A 41 18.62 27.29 5.51
N CYS A 42 17.73 26.47 4.94
CA CYS A 42 17.10 25.36 5.67
C CYS A 42 18.14 24.32 6.13
N LYS A 43 19.08 23.97 5.24
CA LYS A 43 20.14 23.03 5.59
C LYS A 43 20.96 23.51 6.77
N ASP A 44 21.43 24.76 6.73
CA ASP A 44 22.31 25.30 7.75
C ASP A 44 21.57 25.46 9.09
N ALA A 45 20.31 25.90 9.08
CA ALA A 45 19.47 26.00 10.29
C ALA A 45 19.25 24.64 10.96
N VAL A 46 18.99 23.58 10.18
CA VAL A 46 18.80 22.22 10.72
C VAL A 46 20.12 21.69 11.29
N ILE A 47 21.25 21.84 10.59
CA ILE A 47 22.56 21.42 11.10
C ILE A 47 22.88 22.14 12.42
N GLU A 48 22.64 23.46 12.49
CA GLU A 48 22.85 24.23 13.71
C GLU A 48 21.98 23.76 14.87
N ALA A 49 20.72 23.41 14.62
CA ALA A 49 19.81 22.87 15.62
C ALA A 49 20.32 21.52 16.18
N TYR A 50 20.78 20.62 15.29
CA TYR A 50 21.35 19.33 15.71
C TYR A 50 22.64 19.51 16.51
N ALA A 51 23.54 20.38 16.07
CA ALA A 51 24.77 20.69 16.80
C ALA A 51 24.51 21.29 18.18
N PHE A 52 23.49 22.16 18.29
CA PHE A 52 23.09 22.77 19.57
C PHE A 52 22.63 21.74 20.59
N GLU A 53 21.91 20.70 20.14
CA GLU A 53 21.44 19.59 21.00
C GLU A 53 22.50 18.50 21.19
N GLY A 54 23.69 18.64 20.63
CA GLY A 54 24.74 17.62 20.70
C GLY A 54 24.36 16.31 20.00
N LEU A 55 23.47 16.38 19.01
CA LEU A 55 23.05 15.25 18.18
C LEU A 55 24.01 15.07 16.99
N GLU A 56 24.06 13.84 16.46
CA GLU A 56 24.81 13.56 15.25
C GLU A 56 24.27 14.34 14.04
N GLU A 57 25.16 14.92 13.25
CA GLU A 57 24.79 15.73 12.08
C GLU A 57 23.92 14.91 11.10
N PRO A 58 22.77 15.47 10.63
CA PRO A 58 21.89 14.77 9.72
C PRO A 58 22.54 14.59 8.34
N LYS A 59 22.30 13.46 7.70
CA LYS A 59 22.68 13.24 6.31
C LYS A 59 21.88 14.18 5.39
N CYS A 60 22.53 15.16 4.77
CA CYS A 60 21.88 16.15 3.92
C CYS A 60 21.83 15.72 2.45
N LEU A 61 20.63 15.70 1.87
CA LEU A 61 20.36 15.32 0.48
C LEU A 61 19.57 16.44 -0.21
N LYS A 62 20.01 16.89 -1.38
CA LYS A 62 19.33 17.95 -2.12
C LYS A 62 18.13 17.41 -2.89
N GLY A 63 16.98 18.10 -2.79
CA GLY A 63 15.71 17.79 -3.46
C GLY A 63 14.80 16.88 -2.64
N LEU A 64 13.74 16.36 -3.26
CA LEU A 64 12.75 15.49 -2.60
C LEU A 64 13.23 14.03 -2.49
N PRO A 65 12.67 13.25 -1.56
CA PRO A 65 12.93 11.82 -1.45
C PRO A 65 12.65 11.08 -2.77
N LYS A 66 13.56 10.17 -3.16
CA LYS A 66 13.40 9.31 -4.33
C LYS A 66 13.57 7.85 -3.93
N ALA A 67 12.89 6.96 -4.63
CA ALA A 67 12.86 5.53 -4.36
C ALA A 67 14.25 4.87 -4.26
N ASP A 68 15.17 5.28 -5.10
CA ASP A 68 16.53 4.72 -5.23
C ASP A 68 17.46 5.06 -4.06
N LYS A 69 17.07 5.99 -3.16
CA LYS A 69 17.89 6.47 -2.05
C LYS A 69 17.42 5.97 -0.68
N GLN A 70 16.50 5.03 -0.62
CA GLN A 70 15.86 4.57 0.62
C GLN A 70 16.77 3.77 1.56
N GLN A 71 17.82 3.13 1.06
CA GLN A 71 18.66 2.18 1.83
C GLN A 71 19.53 2.80 2.93
N GLN A 72 19.57 4.12 3.05
CA GLN A 72 20.46 4.82 4.00
C GLN A 72 19.76 5.98 4.73
N LEU A 73 18.46 5.84 4.99
CA LEU A 73 17.69 6.87 5.67
C LEU A 73 17.80 6.70 7.20
N GLY A 74 17.99 7.82 7.90
CA GLY A 74 17.90 7.88 9.35
C GLY A 74 16.52 7.57 9.88
N ASP A 75 16.37 7.47 11.20
CA ASP A 75 15.06 7.22 11.85
C ASP A 75 14.17 8.47 11.83
N VAL A 76 14.78 9.64 11.83
CA VAL A 76 14.10 10.93 11.65
C VAL A 76 14.43 11.49 10.27
N ILE A 77 13.40 11.83 9.51
CA ILE A 77 13.53 12.37 8.15
C ILE A 77 12.86 13.75 8.11
N LEU A 78 13.65 14.78 7.80
CA LEU A 78 13.14 16.12 7.54
C LEU A 78 13.04 16.35 6.04
N VAL A 79 11.92 16.91 5.58
CA VAL A 79 11.71 17.22 4.15
C VAL A 79 11.22 18.65 4.00
N GLN A 80 12.01 19.46 3.29
CA GLN A 80 11.65 20.82 2.98
C GLN A 80 10.73 20.88 1.75
N LEU A 81 9.54 21.50 1.91
CA LEU A 81 8.49 21.67 0.90
C LEU A 81 8.21 23.14 0.55
N THR A 82 9.16 24.03 0.75
CA THR A 82 8.97 25.49 0.52
C THR A 82 8.70 25.84 -0.94
N ALA A 83 9.17 25.03 -1.89
CA ALA A 83 8.92 25.21 -3.32
C ALA A 83 7.66 24.48 -3.82
N SER A 84 6.90 23.86 -2.93
CA SER A 84 5.70 23.08 -3.30
C SER A 84 4.54 24.01 -3.68
N ILE A 85 3.92 23.74 -4.83
CA ILE A 85 2.69 24.40 -5.29
C ILE A 85 1.47 23.71 -4.66
N ASP A 86 1.58 22.41 -4.37
CA ASP A 86 0.52 21.56 -3.78
C ASP A 86 1.14 20.64 -2.73
N ILE A 87 1.23 21.14 -1.50
CA ILE A 87 1.82 20.44 -0.35
C ILE A 87 1.11 19.10 -0.09
N GLU A 88 -0.21 19.03 -0.32
CA GLU A 88 -0.96 17.80 -0.09
C GLU A 88 -0.56 16.70 -1.07
N THR A 89 -0.43 17.03 -2.35
CA THR A 89 0.02 16.07 -3.37
C THR A 89 1.46 15.63 -3.12
N ASP A 90 2.36 16.55 -2.76
CA ASP A 90 3.74 16.20 -2.45
C ASP A 90 3.85 15.34 -1.19
N ALA A 91 3.05 15.63 -0.15
CA ALA A 91 2.98 14.80 1.05
C ALA A 91 2.46 13.38 0.77
N GLN A 92 1.50 13.23 -0.14
CA GLN A 92 1.03 11.91 -0.58
C GLN A 92 2.12 11.13 -1.31
N GLU A 93 2.92 11.79 -2.14
CA GLU A 93 4.04 11.17 -2.84
C GLU A 93 5.16 10.78 -1.86
N ILE A 94 5.47 11.63 -0.90
CA ILE A 94 6.41 11.34 0.18
C ILE A 94 5.92 10.15 1.02
N ASN A 95 4.64 10.11 1.36
CA ASN A 95 4.05 9.00 2.11
C ASN A 95 4.12 7.67 1.36
N ALA A 96 3.98 7.69 0.04
CA ALA A 96 4.11 6.52 -0.81
C ALA A 96 5.56 6.06 -0.99
N THR A 97 6.53 6.96 -0.80
CA THR A 97 7.96 6.71 -1.10
C THR A 97 8.75 6.38 0.15
N LEU A 98 8.54 7.10 1.26
CA LEU A 98 9.31 6.89 2.49
C LEU A 98 8.76 5.73 3.33
N PRO A 99 9.63 4.91 3.96
CA PRO A 99 9.21 3.84 4.85
C PRO A 99 8.33 4.35 6.00
N ASN A 100 7.24 3.64 6.30
CA ASN A 100 6.26 4.08 7.31
C ASN A 100 6.78 3.97 8.75
N ASN A 101 7.81 3.17 9.00
CA ASN A 101 8.46 3.04 10.29
C ASN A 101 9.41 4.21 10.64
N LYS A 102 9.56 5.21 9.77
CA LYS A 102 10.39 6.39 10.01
C LYS A 102 9.54 7.58 10.42
N THR A 103 10.09 8.43 11.28
CA THR A 103 9.47 9.71 11.62
C THR A 103 9.71 10.72 10.52
N VAL A 104 8.68 11.38 10.03
CA VAL A 104 8.82 12.40 8.99
C VAL A 104 8.31 13.74 9.48
N ILE A 105 9.18 14.76 9.37
CA ILE A 105 8.90 16.17 9.66
C ILE A 105 8.91 16.92 8.34
N LEU A 106 7.80 17.56 8.00
CA LEU A 106 7.68 18.40 6.80
C LEU A 106 7.91 19.87 7.20
N LEU A 107 8.78 20.54 6.46
CA LEU A 107 9.07 21.98 6.61
C LEU A 107 8.47 22.71 5.41
N GLY A 108 7.45 23.54 5.60
CA GLY A 108 6.70 24.15 4.48
C GLY A 108 6.12 25.52 4.82
N GLN A 109 5.46 26.16 3.85
CA GLN A 109 4.95 27.53 3.97
C GLN A 109 3.41 27.61 4.02
N THR A 110 2.73 26.52 4.41
CA THR A 110 1.28 26.57 4.54
C THR A 110 0.86 26.91 5.97
N ASP A 111 -0.14 27.77 6.08
CA ASP A 111 -0.85 28.13 7.32
C ASP A 111 -2.30 27.61 7.34
N SER A 112 -2.70 26.88 6.28
CA SER A 112 -4.03 26.34 6.16
C SER A 112 -4.30 25.23 7.18
N ILE A 113 -5.13 25.50 8.17
CA ILE A 113 -5.54 24.53 9.21
C ILE A 113 -6.09 23.25 8.58
N HIS A 114 -6.72 23.32 7.42
CA HIS A 114 -7.28 22.17 6.71
C HIS A 114 -6.17 21.26 6.18
N ILE A 115 -5.12 21.85 5.60
CA ILE A 115 -3.93 21.10 5.12
C ILE A 115 -3.18 20.51 6.32
N LEU A 116 -2.95 21.31 7.36
CA LEU A 116 -2.24 20.84 8.57
C LEU A 116 -2.92 19.61 9.19
N ARG A 117 -4.23 19.64 9.36
CA ARG A 117 -5.00 18.49 9.85
C ARG A 117 -4.91 17.25 8.96
N ARG A 118 -4.77 17.45 7.64
CA ARG A 118 -4.59 16.31 6.72
C ARG A 118 -3.20 15.72 6.81
N LEU A 119 -2.15 16.56 6.93
CA LEU A 119 -0.78 16.10 7.13
C LEU A 119 -0.64 15.33 8.45
N GLU A 120 -1.25 15.84 9.52
CA GLU A 120 -1.30 15.15 10.81
C GLU A 120 -2.00 13.79 10.71
N LYS A 121 -3.14 13.70 10.02
CA LYS A 121 -3.83 12.43 9.77
C LYS A 121 -3.00 11.43 8.95
N MET A 122 -2.11 11.93 8.09
CA MET A 122 -1.14 11.09 7.37
C MET A 122 0.03 10.65 8.27
N GLY A 123 0.11 11.14 9.51
CA GLY A 123 1.18 10.83 10.47
C GLY A 123 2.46 11.62 10.26
N PHE A 124 2.37 12.78 9.62
CA PHE A 124 3.49 13.72 9.49
C PHE A 124 3.50 14.73 10.63
N TYR A 125 4.71 15.11 11.07
CA TYR A 125 4.91 16.38 11.76
C TYR A 125 5.04 17.48 10.73
N TYR A 126 4.55 18.66 11.05
CA TYR A 126 4.68 19.82 10.20
C TYR A 126 5.20 21.01 10.99
N LEU A 127 6.18 21.72 10.44
CA LEU A 127 6.66 22.99 10.93
C LEU A 127 6.59 24.05 9.83
N PRO A 128 6.11 25.25 10.13
CA PRO A 128 6.15 26.35 9.18
C PRO A 128 7.61 26.76 8.92
N TRP A 129 7.96 27.00 7.68
CA TRP A 129 9.27 27.50 7.32
C TRP A 129 9.19 28.95 6.80
N PRO A 130 10.01 29.91 7.26
CA PRO A 130 11.10 29.73 8.24
C PRO A 130 10.60 29.44 9.66
N VAL A 131 11.32 28.60 10.39
CA VAL A 131 10.99 28.15 11.73
C VAL A 131 11.96 28.76 12.76
N ASP A 132 11.45 29.08 13.96
CA ASP A 132 12.34 29.45 15.07
C ASP A 132 13.16 28.24 15.53
N LYS A 133 14.41 28.48 15.90
CA LYS A 133 15.35 27.44 16.36
C LYS A 133 14.82 26.67 17.56
N ALA A 134 14.17 27.36 18.51
CA ALA A 134 13.59 26.71 19.69
C ALA A 134 12.45 25.75 19.32
N GLU A 135 11.58 26.16 18.39
CA GLU A 135 10.48 25.34 17.88
C GLU A 135 10.97 24.11 17.11
N LEU A 136 12.01 24.30 16.27
CA LEU A 136 12.64 23.19 15.55
C LEU A 136 13.24 22.16 16.53
N ILE A 137 13.96 22.62 17.54
CA ILE A 137 14.56 21.78 18.58
C ILE A 137 13.48 21.02 19.36
N GLU A 138 12.40 21.69 19.74
CA GLU A 138 11.30 21.06 20.45
C GLU A 138 10.63 19.96 19.60
N CYS A 139 10.38 20.24 18.33
CA CYS A 139 9.85 19.25 17.39
C CYS A 139 10.80 18.04 17.22
N LEU A 140 12.10 18.27 17.10
CA LEU A 140 13.09 17.20 17.04
C LEU A 140 13.10 16.33 18.30
N LYS A 141 13.00 16.97 19.49
CA LYS A 141 12.91 16.25 20.76
C LYS A 141 11.61 15.42 20.85
N GLN A 142 10.50 15.98 20.44
CA GLN A 142 9.24 15.25 20.38
C GLN A 142 9.34 14.07 19.40
N ALA A 143 9.83 14.32 18.19
CA ALA A 143 10.02 13.29 17.17
C ALA A 143 10.92 12.12 17.62
N SER A 144 11.94 12.41 18.40
CA SER A 144 12.88 11.40 18.95
C SER A 144 12.37 10.69 20.20
N ARG A 145 11.57 11.38 21.04
CA ARG A 145 11.01 10.81 22.29
C ARG A 145 9.76 9.97 22.05
N ASP A 146 9.03 10.26 21.00
CA ASP A 146 7.70 9.71 20.76
C ASP A 146 7.70 8.29 20.19
N GLU A 147 8.84 7.65 19.93
CA GLU A 147 8.84 6.24 19.52
C GLU A 147 8.05 5.38 20.52
N ARG A 148 8.21 5.58 21.82
CA ARG A 148 7.44 4.83 22.85
C ARG A 148 6.00 5.30 22.98
N LYS A 149 5.75 6.62 22.98
CA LYS A 149 4.40 7.19 23.10
C LYS A 149 3.56 7.03 21.83
N ARG A 150 4.19 6.94 20.65
CA ARG A 150 3.54 6.61 19.40
C ARG A 150 2.94 5.22 19.40
N TYR A 151 3.61 4.24 20.05
CA TYR A 151 3.03 2.92 20.26
C TYR A 151 1.69 2.99 21.00
N GLU A 152 1.54 3.96 21.90
CA GLU A 152 0.34 4.14 22.74
C GLU A 152 -0.71 5.06 22.09
N SER A 153 -0.31 6.07 21.35
CA SER A 153 -1.20 7.13 20.82
C SER A 153 -1.75 6.89 19.40
N GLY A 154 -1.23 5.89 18.68
CA GLY A 154 -1.75 5.56 17.35
C GLY A 154 -1.32 6.50 16.20
N TYR A 155 -0.45 7.47 16.45
CA TYR A 155 0.06 8.42 15.45
C TYR A 155 1.19 7.86 14.60
N PHE A 156 0.94 6.74 13.90
CA PHE A 156 1.88 6.20 12.94
C PHE A 156 1.37 6.39 11.51
N ARG A 157 2.31 6.56 10.58
CA ARG A 157 1.99 6.37 9.18
C ARG A 157 1.64 4.90 8.98
N LYS A 158 0.45 4.65 8.45
CA LYS A 158 -0.03 3.31 8.11
C LYS A 158 -0.06 3.14 6.61
N ALA A 159 0.03 1.91 6.17
CA ALA A 159 -0.15 1.55 4.78
C ALA A 159 -1.51 2.04 4.28
N LYS A 160 -1.54 2.62 3.09
CA LYS A 160 -2.79 2.89 2.38
C LYS A 160 -3.42 1.57 1.96
N ARG A 161 -4.63 1.31 2.41
CA ARG A 161 -5.38 0.08 2.13
C ARG A 161 -6.23 0.23 0.89
N VAL A 162 -5.96 -0.62 -0.10
CA VAL A 162 -6.62 -0.60 -1.40
C VAL A 162 -7.32 -1.92 -1.62
N ALA A 163 -8.65 -1.91 -1.66
CA ALA A 163 -9.45 -3.09 -2.00
C ALA A 163 -9.73 -3.11 -3.51
N ILE A 164 -9.33 -4.17 -4.19
CA ILE A 164 -9.68 -4.42 -5.59
C ILE A 164 -10.76 -5.48 -5.63
N VAL A 165 -11.94 -5.09 -6.09
CA VAL A 165 -13.14 -5.92 -6.02
C VAL A 165 -13.69 -6.18 -7.41
N GLY A 166 -13.81 -7.44 -7.80
CA GLY A 166 -14.47 -7.83 -9.03
C GLY A 166 -15.98 -7.85 -8.92
N ALA A 167 -16.68 -7.25 -9.86
CA ALA A 167 -18.14 -7.33 -9.94
C ALA A 167 -18.64 -8.76 -10.19
N LYS A 168 -17.79 -9.59 -10.80
CA LYS A 168 -18.01 -11.05 -10.97
C LYS A 168 -16.65 -11.74 -11.17
N GLY A 169 -16.66 -13.07 -11.07
CA GLY A 169 -15.46 -13.88 -11.35
C GLY A 169 -14.99 -13.80 -12.80
N GLY A 170 -13.70 -13.97 -13.02
CA GLY A 170 -13.08 -14.09 -14.35
C GLY A 170 -12.91 -12.81 -15.16
N ILE A 171 -13.15 -11.63 -14.57
CA ILE A 171 -13.02 -10.33 -15.29
C ILE A 171 -11.62 -9.70 -15.17
N GLY A 172 -10.64 -10.45 -14.64
CA GLY A 172 -9.24 -10.00 -14.55
C GLY A 172 -8.91 -9.21 -13.30
N THR A 173 -9.68 -9.34 -12.22
CA THR A 173 -9.46 -8.63 -10.94
C THR A 173 -8.07 -8.92 -10.39
N SER A 174 -7.67 -10.18 -10.21
CA SER A 174 -6.35 -10.59 -9.71
C SER A 174 -5.20 -10.09 -10.59
N VAL A 175 -5.40 -10.05 -11.91
CA VAL A 175 -4.41 -9.48 -12.83
C VAL A 175 -4.22 -7.99 -12.56
N ILE A 176 -5.31 -7.24 -12.41
CA ILE A 176 -5.25 -5.80 -12.10
C ILE A 176 -4.61 -5.57 -10.74
N THR A 177 -4.96 -6.38 -9.73
CA THR A 177 -4.38 -6.31 -8.38
C THR A 177 -2.87 -6.54 -8.41
N THR A 178 -2.43 -7.56 -9.12
CA THR A 178 -1.02 -7.93 -9.26
C THR A 178 -0.22 -6.87 -10.03
N GLU A 179 -0.76 -6.38 -11.15
CA GLU A 179 -0.12 -5.33 -11.95
C GLU A 179 0.01 -4.00 -11.18
N LEU A 180 -1.04 -3.61 -10.45
CA LEU A 180 -1.01 -2.42 -9.60
C LEU A 180 0.04 -2.56 -8.51
N SER A 181 0.06 -3.69 -7.79
CA SER A 181 1.00 -3.96 -6.70
C SER A 181 2.45 -3.94 -7.18
N ALA A 182 2.74 -4.62 -8.29
CA ALA A 182 4.06 -4.62 -8.91
C ALA A 182 4.50 -3.22 -9.37
N LEU A 183 3.57 -2.40 -9.87
CA LEU A 183 3.88 -1.05 -10.31
C LEU A 183 4.15 -0.10 -9.14
N LEU A 184 3.39 -0.21 -8.05
CA LEU A 184 3.64 0.55 -6.82
C LEU A 184 5.00 0.19 -6.23
N ALA A 185 5.34 -1.09 -6.16
CA ALA A 185 6.64 -1.58 -5.72
C ALA A 185 7.79 -1.07 -6.60
N LYS A 186 7.64 -1.13 -7.92
CA LYS A 186 8.60 -0.59 -8.89
C LYS A 186 8.83 0.91 -8.75
N LYS A 187 7.82 1.64 -8.28
CA LYS A 187 7.94 3.08 -7.94
C LYS A 187 8.59 3.31 -6.57
N GLY A 188 9.04 2.27 -5.88
CA GLY A 188 9.75 2.32 -4.61
C GLY A 188 8.86 2.22 -3.37
N SER A 189 7.57 2.00 -3.52
CA SER A 189 6.67 1.80 -2.38
C SER A 189 6.73 0.37 -1.90
N ARG A 190 6.98 0.14 -0.61
CA ARG A 190 6.84 -1.20 -0.04
C ARG A 190 5.37 -1.62 -0.07
N THR A 191 5.06 -2.61 -0.90
CA THR A 191 3.70 -3.02 -1.23
C THR A 191 3.47 -4.47 -0.85
N ILE A 192 2.39 -4.73 -0.12
CA ILE A 192 1.93 -6.07 0.23
C ILE A 192 0.65 -6.34 -0.57
N LEU A 193 0.68 -7.38 -1.41
CA LEU A 193 -0.51 -7.95 -2.03
C LEU A 193 -1.10 -8.96 -1.07
N VAL A 194 -2.35 -8.76 -0.66
CA VAL A 194 -3.10 -9.67 0.21
C VAL A 194 -4.13 -10.40 -0.62
N ASP A 195 -4.01 -11.72 -0.63
CA ASP A 195 -4.92 -12.59 -1.36
C ASP A 195 -6.07 -13.06 -0.47
N HIS A 196 -7.29 -12.73 -0.88
CA HIS A 196 -8.51 -13.19 -0.22
C HIS A 196 -9.18 -14.36 -0.98
N HIS A 197 -8.42 -15.05 -1.81
CA HIS A 197 -8.85 -16.27 -2.49
C HIS A 197 -8.24 -17.48 -1.78
N TYR A 198 -8.92 -18.01 -0.80
CA TYR A 198 -8.39 -18.97 0.18
C TYR A 198 -8.27 -20.40 -0.33
N THR A 199 -9.00 -20.78 -1.37
CA THR A 199 -9.09 -22.17 -1.86
C THR A 199 -8.27 -22.41 -3.12
N LEU A 200 -8.36 -21.53 -4.11
CA LEU A 200 -7.79 -21.74 -5.44
C LEU A 200 -7.18 -20.45 -5.98
N SER A 201 -6.18 -19.92 -5.29
CA SER A 201 -5.45 -18.76 -5.79
C SER A 201 -4.76 -19.06 -7.12
N ASN A 202 -4.71 -18.04 -7.99
CA ASN A 202 -3.95 -18.07 -9.24
C ASN A 202 -2.86 -16.98 -9.26
N ILE A 203 -2.53 -16.39 -8.12
CA ILE A 203 -1.56 -15.30 -8.06
C ILE A 203 -0.16 -15.80 -8.37
N ASP A 204 0.19 -17.01 -7.95
CA ASP A 204 1.41 -17.71 -8.30
C ASP A 204 1.61 -17.84 -9.83
N ILE A 205 0.55 -18.22 -10.55
CA ILE A 205 0.54 -18.29 -12.03
C ILE A 205 0.71 -16.91 -12.64
N ILE A 206 -0.03 -15.90 -12.16
CA ILE A 206 0.01 -14.52 -12.67
C ILE A 206 1.39 -13.88 -12.43
N LEU A 207 2.01 -14.21 -11.30
CA LEU A 207 3.35 -13.76 -10.95
C LEU A 207 4.45 -14.60 -11.60
N SER A 208 4.12 -15.80 -12.13
CA SER A 208 5.05 -16.81 -12.61
C SER A 208 6.09 -17.21 -11.56
N GLN A 209 5.63 -17.31 -10.31
CA GLN A 209 6.45 -17.69 -9.17
C GLN A 209 5.96 -19.04 -8.63
N LYS A 210 6.71 -20.12 -8.95
CA LYS A 210 6.33 -21.48 -8.59
C LYS A 210 6.42 -21.77 -7.09
N ASP A 211 7.27 -21.02 -6.38
CA ASP A 211 7.52 -21.18 -4.95
C ASP A 211 6.66 -20.26 -4.10
N LEU A 212 5.66 -19.61 -4.70
CA LEU A 212 4.74 -18.75 -3.98
C LEU A 212 3.65 -19.60 -3.34
N GLU A 213 3.70 -19.74 -2.02
CA GLU A 213 2.78 -20.57 -1.27
C GLU A 213 1.86 -19.74 -0.38
N GLN A 214 0.61 -20.19 -0.25
CA GLN A 214 -0.28 -19.71 0.79
C GLN A 214 0.04 -20.43 2.10
N VAL A 215 -0.01 -19.71 3.22
CA VAL A 215 0.21 -20.27 4.55
C VAL A 215 -1.03 -21.04 4.99
N ASP A 216 -0.87 -22.32 5.27
CA ASP A 216 -1.95 -23.12 5.84
C ASP A 216 -2.17 -22.74 7.32
N ILE A 217 -3.37 -22.22 7.64
CA ILE A 217 -3.68 -21.81 9.02
C ILE A 217 -3.64 -22.96 10.02
N SER A 218 -3.79 -24.22 9.59
CA SER A 218 -3.67 -25.39 10.46
C SER A 218 -2.28 -25.56 11.03
N THR A 219 -1.26 -25.02 10.37
CA THR A 219 0.14 -25.04 10.82
C THR A 219 0.46 -23.93 11.83
N ILE A 220 -0.43 -22.96 12.00
CA ILE A 220 -0.21 -21.83 12.88
C ILE A 220 -0.65 -22.18 14.29
N THR A 221 0.29 -22.17 15.24
CA THR A 221 0.01 -22.50 16.64
C THR A 221 -0.39 -21.29 17.50
N VAL A 222 -0.20 -20.08 16.98
CA VAL A 222 -0.46 -18.81 17.69
C VAL A 222 -1.80 -18.24 17.27
N GLU A 223 -2.65 -17.95 18.24
CA GLU A 223 -3.93 -17.29 17.98
C GLU A 223 -3.70 -15.91 17.29
N PRO A 224 -4.57 -15.50 16.33
CA PRO A 224 -4.41 -14.24 15.61
C PRO A 224 -4.23 -13.02 16.54
N THR A 225 -4.94 -12.98 17.66
CA THR A 225 -4.91 -11.89 18.64
C THR A 225 -3.58 -11.73 19.38
N LYS A 226 -2.78 -12.82 19.45
CA LYS A 226 -1.48 -12.87 20.11
C LYS A 226 -0.29 -12.66 19.17
N LEU A 227 -0.55 -12.56 17.85
CA LEU A 227 0.49 -12.30 16.87
C LEU A 227 1.13 -10.92 17.12
N ASP A 228 2.45 -10.90 17.12
CA ASP A 228 3.24 -9.67 17.09
C ASP A 228 3.63 -9.31 15.63
N GLU A 229 4.34 -8.21 15.47
CA GLU A 229 4.73 -7.70 14.15
C GLU A 229 5.82 -8.57 13.49
N GLU A 230 6.69 -9.18 14.30
CA GLU A 230 7.75 -10.08 13.82
C GLU A 230 7.15 -11.38 13.30
N SER A 231 6.23 -11.98 14.05
CA SER A 231 5.48 -13.17 13.61
C SER A 231 4.66 -12.88 12.35
N ALA A 232 4.01 -11.72 12.26
CA ALA A 232 3.26 -11.32 11.07
C ALA A 232 4.17 -11.23 9.82
N THR A 233 5.40 -10.76 10.00
CA THR A 233 6.37 -10.62 8.91
C THR A 233 6.82 -12.00 8.37
N SER A 234 6.87 -13.02 9.21
CA SER A 234 7.28 -14.37 8.81
C SER A 234 6.31 -15.05 7.82
N TYR A 235 5.08 -14.57 7.72
CA TYR A 235 4.08 -15.08 6.75
C TYR A 235 4.17 -14.42 5.36
N LEU A 236 5.06 -13.42 5.19
CA LEU A 236 5.24 -12.76 3.90
C LEU A 236 6.15 -13.55 2.97
N ASN A 237 5.72 -13.72 1.73
CA ASN A 237 6.58 -14.19 0.64
C ASN A 237 7.12 -12.98 -0.11
N GLU A 238 8.43 -12.91 -0.31
CA GLU A 238 9.05 -11.89 -1.15
C GLU A 238 8.87 -12.25 -2.63
N VAL A 239 8.20 -11.37 -3.37
CA VAL A 239 7.97 -11.54 -4.82
C VAL A 239 9.06 -10.82 -5.61
N ASP A 240 9.40 -9.61 -5.17
CA ASP A 240 10.43 -8.76 -5.78
C ASP A 240 10.83 -7.70 -4.74
N HIS A 241 11.87 -6.93 -5.02
CA HIS A 241 12.25 -5.81 -4.16
C HIS A 241 11.06 -4.88 -3.91
N ASN A 242 10.72 -4.64 -2.65
CA ASN A 242 9.53 -3.90 -2.19
C ASN A 242 8.18 -4.52 -2.55
N PHE A 243 8.11 -5.74 -3.09
CA PHE A 243 6.87 -6.42 -3.41
C PHE A 243 6.75 -7.71 -2.62
N MET A 244 5.79 -7.76 -1.70
CA MET A 244 5.50 -8.91 -0.85
C MET A 244 4.12 -9.47 -1.15
N TYR A 245 3.95 -10.75 -0.92
CA TYR A 245 2.69 -11.46 -1.02
C TYR A 245 2.29 -12.02 0.34
N LEU A 246 1.01 -11.95 0.66
CA LEU A 246 0.39 -12.57 1.82
C LEU A 246 -0.84 -13.34 1.37
N GLY A 247 -0.85 -14.64 1.58
CA GLY A 247 -2.01 -15.49 1.34
C GLY A 247 -2.12 -16.58 2.41
N PHE A 248 -3.35 -16.88 2.81
CA PHE A 248 -3.66 -17.99 3.71
C PHE A 248 -4.54 -19.01 3.02
N THR A 249 -4.43 -20.25 3.44
CA THR A 249 -5.27 -21.36 3.00
C THR A 249 -5.63 -22.23 4.20
N GLY A 250 -6.64 -23.10 4.04
CA GLY A 250 -7.09 -24.07 5.04
C GLY A 250 -8.42 -24.67 4.65
N GLU A 251 -8.67 -25.88 5.13
CA GLU A 251 -9.94 -26.58 4.88
C GLU A 251 -11.08 -26.10 5.79
N ASP A 252 -10.73 -25.45 6.90
CA ASP A 252 -11.66 -25.02 7.93
C ASP A 252 -12.10 -23.56 7.78
N LYS A 253 -13.29 -23.31 8.26
CA LYS A 253 -13.96 -22.04 8.56
C LYS A 253 -13.36 -20.80 7.93
N LEU A 254 -13.94 -20.39 6.86
CA LEU A 254 -13.69 -19.15 6.15
C LEU A 254 -13.54 -17.93 7.06
N GLU A 255 -14.29 -17.88 8.17
CA GLU A 255 -14.20 -16.81 9.18
C GLU A 255 -12.83 -16.77 9.89
N GLU A 256 -12.19 -17.93 10.08
CA GLU A 256 -10.85 -17.97 10.67
C GLU A 256 -9.78 -17.49 9.69
N LEU A 257 -9.84 -17.94 8.44
CA LEU A 257 -8.97 -17.45 7.35
C LEU A 257 -9.05 -15.94 7.21
N GLU A 258 -10.27 -15.42 7.18
CA GLU A 258 -10.52 -13.97 7.13
C GLU A 258 -9.94 -13.26 8.36
N LYS A 259 -10.10 -13.82 9.56
CA LYS A 259 -9.56 -13.26 10.80
C LYS A 259 -8.04 -13.23 10.81
N TYR A 260 -7.36 -14.31 10.38
CA TYR A 260 -5.91 -14.34 10.25
C TYR A 260 -5.43 -13.31 9.24
N THR A 261 -6.00 -13.30 8.05
CA THR A 261 -5.63 -12.35 6.99
C THR A 261 -5.74 -10.90 7.44
N ASN A 262 -6.84 -10.55 8.13
CA ASN A 262 -7.06 -9.19 8.62
C ASN A 262 -6.09 -8.82 9.73
N THR A 263 -5.90 -9.71 10.71
CA THR A 263 -5.02 -9.44 11.84
C THR A 263 -3.58 -9.28 11.40
N VAL A 264 -3.11 -10.19 10.54
CA VAL A 264 -1.74 -10.12 9.99
C VAL A 264 -1.56 -8.85 9.14
N SER A 265 -2.51 -8.53 8.27
CA SER A 265 -2.49 -7.31 7.45
C SER A 265 -2.46 -6.04 8.30
N GLU A 266 -3.21 -5.99 9.41
CA GLU A 266 -3.17 -4.83 10.33
C GLU A 266 -1.81 -4.70 11.02
N LYS A 267 -1.22 -5.79 11.48
CA LYS A 267 0.13 -5.78 12.07
C LYS A 267 1.19 -5.29 11.09
N LEU A 268 1.07 -5.67 9.81
CA LEU A 268 1.98 -5.28 8.74
C LEU A 268 1.76 -3.86 8.23
N SER A 269 0.67 -3.19 8.62
CA SER A 269 0.31 -1.86 8.10
C SER A 269 1.35 -0.77 8.36
N ARG A 270 2.20 -0.95 9.36
CA ARG A 270 3.31 -0.02 9.68
C ARG A 270 4.56 -0.28 8.84
N GLN A 271 4.71 -1.49 8.31
CA GLN A 271 5.89 -1.88 7.55
C GLN A 271 5.75 -1.65 6.05
N ALA A 272 4.55 -1.39 5.56
CA ALA A 272 4.26 -1.19 4.16
C ALA A 272 3.73 0.22 3.87
N ASN A 273 3.90 0.69 2.62
CA ASN A 273 3.27 1.90 2.12
C ASN A 273 1.87 1.61 1.58
N PHE A 274 1.70 0.44 0.96
CA PHE A 274 0.43 -0.03 0.43
C PHE A 274 0.14 -1.46 0.86
N ILE A 275 -1.12 -1.72 1.21
CA ILE A 275 -1.71 -3.05 1.31
C ILE A 275 -2.80 -3.12 0.25
N VAL A 276 -2.59 -3.97 -0.76
CA VAL A 276 -3.51 -4.13 -1.89
C VAL A 276 -4.19 -5.47 -1.77
N SER A 277 -5.48 -5.46 -1.45
CA SER A 277 -6.29 -6.66 -1.20
C SER A 277 -7.00 -7.11 -2.47
N ASP A 278 -6.79 -8.36 -2.88
CA ASP A 278 -7.47 -9.01 -4.00
C ASP A 278 -8.76 -9.70 -3.53
N PHE A 279 -9.90 -9.11 -3.85
CA PHE A 279 -11.22 -9.67 -3.62
C PHE A 279 -11.82 -10.26 -4.91
N SER A 280 -11.02 -10.99 -5.68
CA SER A 280 -11.46 -11.67 -6.91
C SER A 280 -12.26 -12.95 -6.59
N GLY A 281 -11.95 -13.60 -5.50
CA GLY A 281 -12.49 -14.88 -5.08
C GLY A 281 -13.81 -14.79 -4.30
N SER A 282 -14.62 -13.75 -4.56
CA SER A 282 -15.89 -13.52 -3.86
C SER A 282 -16.96 -14.64 -4.01
N LEU A 283 -16.62 -15.72 -4.72
CA LEU A 283 -17.44 -16.92 -4.78
C LEU A 283 -17.40 -17.72 -3.47
N ASP A 284 -16.30 -17.65 -2.73
CA ASP A 284 -16.07 -18.45 -1.54
C ASP A 284 -16.81 -17.88 -0.32
N PHE A 285 -17.07 -16.57 -0.31
CA PHE A 285 -17.81 -15.93 0.78
C PHE A 285 -18.46 -14.60 0.34
N PRO A 286 -19.58 -14.23 0.97
CA PRO A 286 -20.26 -12.99 0.66
C PRO A 286 -19.44 -11.79 1.16
N LEU A 287 -18.98 -10.97 0.22
CA LEU A 287 -18.27 -9.74 0.52
C LEU A 287 -19.20 -8.72 1.17
N LYS A 288 -18.91 -8.35 2.43
CA LYS A 288 -19.69 -7.38 3.19
C LYS A 288 -19.25 -5.96 2.85
N ALA A 289 -20.19 -5.10 2.46
CA ALA A 289 -19.92 -3.70 2.15
C ALA A 289 -19.32 -2.94 3.35
N GLU A 290 -19.79 -3.27 4.56
CA GLU A 290 -19.29 -2.73 5.83
C GLU A 290 -17.79 -2.94 5.99
N ARG A 291 -17.33 -4.14 5.65
CA ARG A 291 -15.90 -4.47 5.71
C ARG A 291 -15.10 -3.61 4.73
N LEU A 292 -15.51 -3.54 3.48
CA LEU A 292 -14.84 -2.73 2.47
C LEU A 292 -14.72 -1.27 2.90
N VAL A 293 -15.80 -0.71 3.45
CA VAL A 293 -15.83 0.69 3.87
C VAL A 293 -14.96 0.96 5.09
N ASN A 294 -14.94 0.03 6.06
CA ASN A 294 -14.21 0.21 7.32
C ASN A 294 -12.70 -0.08 7.18
N GLU A 295 -12.33 -0.99 6.28
CA GLU A 295 -10.96 -1.50 6.18
C GLU A 295 -10.18 -0.91 5.00
N SER A 296 -10.79 -0.06 4.15
CA SER A 296 -10.13 0.46 2.95
C SER A 296 -10.11 1.98 2.90
N ASP A 297 -9.00 2.54 2.42
CA ASP A 297 -8.89 3.95 2.04
C ASP A 297 -9.35 4.18 0.59
N VAL A 298 -9.15 3.15 -0.26
CA VAL A 298 -9.55 3.17 -1.67
C VAL A 298 -10.22 1.84 -2.02
N ILE A 299 -11.38 1.91 -2.64
CA ILE A 299 -12.10 0.75 -3.18
C ILE A 299 -12.12 0.89 -4.70
N VAL A 300 -11.52 -0.05 -5.41
CA VAL A 300 -11.48 -0.14 -6.87
C VAL A 300 -12.44 -1.25 -7.30
N LEU A 301 -13.57 -0.88 -7.89
CA LEU A 301 -14.53 -1.81 -8.44
C LEU A 301 -14.18 -2.11 -9.90
N VAL A 302 -13.82 -3.35 -10.17
CA VAL A 302 -13.53 -3.83 -11.52
C VAL A 302 -14.82 -4.36 -12.14
N THR A 303 -15.14 -3.87 -13.32
CA THR A 303 -16.28 -4.31 -14.13
C THR A 303 -15.87 -4.57 -15.56
N GLU A 304 -16.72 -5.26 -16.34
CA GLU A 304 -16.58 -5.41 -17.79
C GLU A 304 -17.81 -4.83 -18.48
N PRO A 305 -17.77 -4.51 -19.79
CA PRO A 305 -18.92 -3.97 -20.52
C PRO A 305 -19.99 -5.02 -20.84
N SER A 306 -20.52 -5.69 -19.82
CA SER A 306 -21.64 -6.63 -19.93
C SER A 306 -22.75 -6.25 -18.96
N VAL A 307 -23.99 -6.51 -19.34
CA VAL A 307 -25.19 -6.19 -18.55
C VAL A 307 -25.09 -6.81 -17.15
N SER A 308 -24.63 -8.06 -17.05
CA SER A 308 -24.52 -8.76 -15.77
C SER A 308 -23.48 -8.10 -14.86
N SER A 309 -22.31 -7.75 -15.38
CA SER A 309 -21.23 -7.12 -14.59
C SER A 309 -21.62 -5.71 -14.15
N VAL A 310 -22.16 -4.92 -15.04
CA VAL A 310 -22.60 -3.54 -14.76
C VAL A 310 -23.68 -3.50 -13.69
N ARG A 311 -24.67 -4.45 -13.78
CA ARG A 311 -25.72 -4.59 -12.77
C ARG A 311 -25.15 -4.98 -11.41
N ALA A 312 -24.17 -5.89 -11.37
CA ALA A 312 -23.51 -6.27 -10.12
C ALA A 312 -22.72 -5.11 -9.53
N THR A 313 -21.99 -4.35 -10.37
CA THR A 313 -21.26 -3.13 -9.97
C THR A 313 -22.20 -2.09 -9.37
N GLN A 314 -23.34 -1.82 -10.03
CA GLN A 314 -24.32 -0.87 -9.53
C GLN A 314 -24.83 -1.27 -8.14
N ARG A 315 -25.21 -2.54 -7.96
CA ARG A 315 -25.69 -3.04 -6.66
C ARG A 315 -24.65 -2.92 -5.56
N LEU A 316 -23.38 -3.20 -5.88
CA LEU A 316 -22.28 -3.08 -4.92
C LEU A 316 -21.98 -1.61 -4.58
N LEU A 317 -22.02 -0.73 -5.58
CA LEU A 317 -21.88 0.71 -5.39
C LEU A 317 -22.96 1.28 -4.46
N ASP A 318 -24.21 0.87 -4.65
CA ASP A 318 -25.32 1.33 -3.82
C ASP A 318 -25.13 0.85 -2.36
N LYS A 319 -24.78 -0.41 -2.13
CA LYS A 319 -24.48 -0.94 -0.80
C LYS A 319 -23.30 -0.23 -0.12
N ILE A 320 -22.21 0.02 -0.85
CA ILE A 320 -21.03 0.74 -0.31
C ILE A 320 -21.41 2.17 0.06
N LYS A 321 -22.19 2.87 -0.78
CA LYS A 321 -22.66 4.23 -0.51
C LYS A 321 -23.53 4.30 0.72
N ASP A 322 -24.48 3.38 0.87
CA ASP A 322 -25.40 3.33 2.01
C ASP A 322 -24.63 3.18 3.33
N VAL A 323 -23.61 2.33 3.36
CA VAL A 323 -22.74 2.15 4.54
C VAL A 323 -21.82 3.35 4.77
N ALA A 324 -21.30 3.96 3.71
CA ALA A 324 -20.33 5.06 3.81
C ALA A 324 -20.98 6.40 4.19
N ILE A 325 -22.27 6.62 3.89
CA ILE A 325 -22.96 7.90 4.15
C ILE A 325 -22.84 8.37 5.61
N PRO A 326 -23.06 7.52 6.64
CA PRO A 326 -22.99 7.94 8.03
C PRO A 326 -21.55 8.13 8.54
N GLN A 327 -20.53 7.77 7.79
CA GLN A 327 -19.14 7.81 8.27
C GLN A 327 -18.48 9.17 8.06
N LEU A 328 -17.67 9.59 9.04
CA LEU A 328 -16.87 10.81 8.97
C LEU A 328 -15.71 10.70 7.96
N VAL A 329 -15.13 9.51 7.83
CA VAL A 329 -14.07 9.20 6.87
C VAL A 329 -14.62 8.16 5.91
N ARG A 330 -14.60 8.47 4.62
CA ARG A 330 -15.16 7.60 3.58
C ARG A 330 -14.04 7.13 2.67
N PRO A 331 -14.02 5.86 2.28
CA PRO A 331 -13.09 5.40 1.26
C PRO A 331 -13.36 6.09 -0.08
N ARG A 332 -12.32 6.30 -0.85
CA ARG A 332 -12.45 6.74 -2.23
C ARG A 332 -12.90 5.55 -3.08
N ILE A 333 -14.01 5.70 -3.76
CA ILE A 333 -14.54 4.66 -4.66
C ILE A 333 -14.11 5.01 -6.08
N MET A 334 -13.55 4.03 -6.78
CA MET A 334 -13.14 4.11 -8.18
C MET A 334 -13.77 2.96 -8.98
N VAL A 335 -14.15 3.23 -10.23
CA VAL A 335 -14.64 2.19 -11.14
C VAL A 335 -13.67 2.03 -12.31
N VAL A 336 -13.22 0.80 -12.50
CA VAL A 336 -12.32 0.40 -13.60
C VAL A 336 -13.08 -0.52 -14.54
N VAL A 337 -13.21 -0.14 -15.79
CA VAL A 337 -13.75 -1.01 -16.84
C VAL A 337 -12.62 -1.77 -17.49
N ASN A 338 -12.66 -3.10 -17.44
CA ASN A 338 -11.64 -3.96 -18.01
C ASN A 338 -12.12 -4.68 -19.28
N HIS A 339 -11.51 -4.38 -20.39
CA HIS A 339 -11.69 -5.15 -21.63
C HIS A 339 -10.74 -6.35 -21.66
N HIS A 340 -11.03 -7.37 -20.84
CA HIS A 340 -10.21 -8.58 -20.80
C HIS A 340 -10.44 -9.51 -22.01
N ARG A 341 -11.38 -9.17 -22.89
CA ARG A 341 -11.69 -9.79 -24.19
C ARG A 341 -11.78 -8.70 -25.27
N PRO A 342 -11.78 -9.09 -26.55
CA PRO A 342 -12.03 -8.14 -27.64
C PRO A 342 -13.34 -7.38 -27.45
N GLU A 343 -13.40 -6.12 -27.83
CA GLU A 343 -14.60 -5.27 -27.67
C GLU A 343 -15.86 -5.90 -28.28
N ALA A 344 -15.72 -6.58 -29.42
CA ALA A 344 -16.84 -7.29 -30.07
C ALA A 344 -17.44 -8.44 -29.21
N ALA A 345 -16.76 -8.88 -28.15
CA ALA A 345 -17.29 -9.89 -27.23
C ALA A 345 -18.20 -9.31 -26.14
N PHE A 346 -18.30 -7.99 -26.06
CA PHE A 346 -19.13 -7.29 -25.09
C PHE A 346 -20.41 -6.74 -25.75
N ASN A 347 -21.46 -6.63 -24.95
CA ASN A 347 -22.77 -6.17 -25.40
C ASN A 347 -23.10 -4.73 -24.98
N LEU A 348 -22.18 -4.05 -24.32
CA LEU A 348 -22.29 -2.65 -23.94
C LEU A 348 -21.03 -1.88 -24.39
N ASN A 349 -21.21 -0.61 -24.75
CA ASN A 349 -20.12 0.34 -24.91
C ASN A 349 -19.88 1.12 -23.60
N ILE A 350 -18.83 1.94 -23.54
CA ILE A 350 -18.45 2.68 -22.32
C ILE A 350 -19.52 3.71 -21.92
N GLU A 351 -20.19 4.35 -22.88
CA GLU A 351 -21.25 5.33 -22.62
C GLU A 351 -22.48 4.66 -21.98
N GLU A 352 -22.80 3.44 -22.41
CA GLU A 352 -23.86 2.63 -21.82
C GLU A 352 -23.48 2.17 -20.42
N VAL A 353 -22.23 1.73 -20.20
CA VAL A 353 -21.72 1.42 -18.86
C VAL A 353 -21.87 2.63 -17.94
N GLU A 354 -21.41 3.82 -18.36
CA GLU A 354 -21.53 5.07 -17.59
C GLU A 354 -22.99 5.38 -17.23
N ARG A 355 -23.91 5.22 -18.18
CA ARG A 355 -25.34 5.45 -17.97
C ARG A 355 -25.91 4.48 -16.93
N PHE A 356 -25.56 3.21 -16.99
CA PHE A 356 -26.07 2.19 -16.08
C PHE A 356 -25.52 2.33 -14.66
N ILE A 357 -24.21 2.59 -14.48
CA ILE A 357 -23.60 2.78 -13.15
C ILE A 357 -23.83 4.19 -12.60
N LYS A 358 -24.40 5.12 -13.39
CA LYS A 358 -24.68 6.52 -13.05
C LYS A 358 -23.42 7.29 -12.59
N MET A 359 -22.28 6.92 -13.10
CA MET A 359 -21.01 7.61 -12.88
C MET A 359 -20.03 7.30 -14.01
N LYS A 360 -19.14 8.27 -14.28
CA LYS A 360 -18.07 8.06 -15.27
C LYS A 360 -17.04 7.09 -14.70
N PRO A 361 -16.66 6.03 -15.42
CA PRO A 361 -15.54 5.19 -15.02
C PRO A 361 -14.26 6.02 -14.84
N ASP A 362 -13.51 5.75 -13.77
CA ASP A 362 -12.22 6.42 -13.52
C ASP A 362 -11.16 5.97 -14.51
N MET A 363 -11.28 4.74 -15.00
CA MET A 363 -10.32 4.12 -15.90
C MET A 363 -10.97 3.09 -16.83
N VAL A 364 -10.41 2.98 -18.05
CA VAL A 364 -10.69 1.90 -18.99
C VAL A 364 -9.38 1.22 -19.33
N ILE A 365 -9.29 -0.07 -19.03
CA ILE A 365 -8.15 -0.92 -19.40
C ILE A 365 -8.50 -1.59 -20.75
N PRO A 366 -7.71 -1.36 -21.80
CA PRO A 366 -7.99 -1.92 -23.12
C PRO A 366 -7.67 -3.42 -23.21
N PHE A 367 -8.18 -4.08 -24.22
CA PHE A 367 -7.84 -5.48 -24.49
C PHE A 367 -6.40 -5.61 -25.00
N TYR A 368 -5.60 -6.41 -24.30
CA TYR A 368 -4.24 -6.76 -24.71
C TYR A 368 -4.23 -8.15 -25.33
N LYS A 369 -4.12 -8.24 -26.68
CA LYS A 369 -4.16 -9.52 -27.42
C LYS A 369 -3.15 -10.56 -26.93
N THR A 370 -2.04 -10.11 -26.40
CA THR A 370 -0.94 -10.97 -25.93
C THR A 370 -0.92 -11.16 -24.42
N ALA A 371 -1.91 -10.64 -23.67
CA ALA A 371 -1.92 -10.65 -22.21
C ALA A 371 -1.68 -12.05 -21.61
N ALA A 372 -2.45 -13.05 -22.03
CA ALA A 372 -2.33 -14.40 -21.52
C ALA A 372 -0.92 -14.99 -21.75
N LYS A 373 -0.35 -14.80 -22.93
CA LYS A 373 1.01 -15.25 -23.24
C LYS A 373 2.05 -14.53 -22.40
N GLN A 374 1.92 -13.21 -22.24
CA GLN A 374 2.85 -12.40 -21.43
C GLN A 374 2.85 -12.83 -19.95
N LEU A 375 1.65 -13.05 -19.39
CA LEU A 375 1.53 -13.48 -17.98
C LEU A 375 2.17 -14.86 -17.76
N ILE A 376 1.93 -15.83 -18.66
CA ILE A 376 2.57 -17.15 -18.60
C ILE A 376 4.11 -17.05 -18.70
N GLU A 377 4.61 -16.09 -19.48
CA GLU A 377 6.05 -15.81 -19.60
C GLU A 377 6.61 -14.98 -18.42
N GLY A 378 5.84 -14.69 -17.40
CA GLY A 378 6.24 -13.86 -16.26
C GLY A 378 6.40 -12.38 -16.54
N LYS A 379 5.90 -11.92 -17.70
CA LYS A 379 5.99 -10.53 -18.10
C LYS A 379 4.79 -9.74 -17.62
N LYS A 380 5.00 -8.55 -17.11
CA LYS A 380 3.93 -7.65 -16.65
C LYS A 380 3.23 -6.99 -17.83
N LEU A 381 1.89 -6.84 -17.75
CA LEU A 381 1.09 -6.21 -18.80
C LEU A 381 1.47 -4.74 -19.01
N GLN A 382 1.88 -4.04 -17.96
CA GLN A 382 2.40 -2.68 -18.07
C GLN A 382 3.59 -2.55 -19.06
N ALA A 383 4.31 -3.63 -19.33
CA ALA A 383 5.37 -3.64 -20.35
C ALA A 383 4.84 -3.55 -21.79
N LEU A 384 3.57 -3.89 -22.01
CA LEU A 384 2.90 -3.73 -23.30
C LEU A 384 2.47 -2.28 -23.57
N GLU A 385 2.44 -1.48 -22.53
CA GLU A 385 2.01 -0.09 -22.57
C GLU A 385 3.17 0.83 -22.93
N LYS A 386 2.94 1.77 -23.83
CA LYS A 386 3.94 2.78 -24.22
C LYS A 386 3.54 4.15 -23.69
N GLY A 387 4.48 4.83 -23.03
CA GLY A 387 4.29 6.20 -22.57
C GLY A 387 4.12 6.34 -21.05
N LYS A 388 4.07 7.61 -20.60
CA LYS A 388 4.01 7.96 -19.16
C LYS A 388 2.58 7.91 -18.58
N HIS A 389 1.55 7.86 -19.42
CA HIS A 389 0.15 7.95 -19.00
C HIS A 389 -0.63 6.70 -19.45
N THR A 390 -0.08 5.55 -19.13
CA THR A 390 -0.73 4.26 -19.41
C THR A 390 -1.84 4.00 -18.37
N PRO A 391 -2.85 3.16 -18.69
CA PRO A 391 -3.92 2.83 -17.75
C PRO A 391 -3.41 2.40 -16.37
N PHE A 392 -2.47 1.47 -16.29
CA PHE A 392 -1.93 1.03 -15.00
C PHE A 392 -1.15 2.14 -14.28
N THR A 393 -0.39 2.96 -15.01
CA THR A 393 0.30 4.12 -14.40
C THR A 393 -0.70 5.14 -13.85
N GLN A 394 -1.79 5.42 -14.58
CA GLN A 394 -2.85 6.31 -14.12
C GLN A 394 -3.58 5.72 -12.90
N LEU A 395 -3.83 4.41 -12.89
CA LEU A 395 -4.43 3.73 -11.74
C LEU A 395 -3.56 3.87 -10.48
N ALA A 396 -2.25 3.62 -10.60
CA ALA A 396 -1.31 3.79 -9.49
C ALA A 396 -1.26 5.24 -8.98
N MET A 397 -1.25 6.23 -9.89
CA MET A 397 -1.33 7.65 -9.52
C MET A 397 -2.64 7.99 -8.82
N ALA A 398 -3.76 7.50 -9.34
CA ALA A 398 -5.07 7.74 -8.76
C ALA A 398 -5.20 7.10 -7.37
N VAL A 399 -4.75 5.86 -7.20
CA VAL A 399 -4.72 5.17 -5.89
C VAL A 399 -3.84 5.94 -4.90
N ASN A 400 -2.73 6.50 -5.35
CA ASN A 400 -1.88 7.33 -4.50
C ASN A 400 -2.54 8.68 -4.12
N GLY A 401 -3.61 9.10 -4.79
CA GLY A 401 -4.31 10.36 -4.53
C GLY A 401 -3.90 11.49 -5.49
N GLN A 402 -2.98 11.21 -6.42
CA GLN A 402 -2.54 12.19 -7.40
C GLN A 402 -3.66 12.48 -8.42
N ASN A 403 -3.75 13.73 -8.83
CA ASN A 403 -4.78 14.16 -9.78
C ASN A 403 -4.44 13.69 -11.20
N THR A 404 -5.14 12.65 -11.67
CA THR A 404 -4.96 12.09 -13.03
C THR A 404 -5.65 12.91 -14.13
N LYS A 405 -6.44 13.91 -13.78
CA LYS A 405 -7.09 14.79 -14.75
C LYS A 405 -5.99 15.55 -15.50
N LYS A 406 -5.75 15.20 -16.77
CA LYS A 406 -4.99 16.06 -17.68
C LYS A 406 -5.52 17.49 -17.53
N LYS A 407 -4.65 18.45 -17.21
CA LYS A 407 -4.87 19.83 -17.63
C LYS A 407 -4.99 19.75 -19.15
N VAL A 408 -6.22 19.74 -19.66
CA VAL A 408 -6.49 19.91 -21.10
C VAL A 408 -5.97 21.31 -21.38
N GLY A 409 -4.76 21.38 -21.94
CA GLY A 409 -4.15 22.64 -22.29
C GLY A 409 -5.09 23.37 -23.25
N LEU A 410 -5.30 24.65 -23.02
CA LEU A 410 -6.12 25.55 -23.86
C LEU A 410 -5.78 25.46 -25.37
N PHE A 411 -4.69 24.81 -25.74
CA PHE A 411 -4.25 24.64 -27.13
C PHE A 411 -4.93 23.51 -27.92
N SER A 412 -5.63 22.57 -27.28
CA SER A 412 -6.31 21.48 -28.01
C SER A 412 -7.67 21.90 -28.58
N GLN A 413 -8.25 23.04 -28.17
CA GLN A 413 -9.49 23.57 -28.71
C GLN A 413 -9.29 24.40 -29.99
N LEU A 414 -8.06 24.79 -30.34
CA LEU A 414 -7.77 25.58 -31.52
C LEU A 414 -7.52 24.77 -32.77
N SER A 415 -7.27 23.45 -32.67
CA SER A 415 -7.03 22.58 -33.85
C SER A 415 -8.31 22.03 -34.50
N LEU A 416 -9.46 22.09 -33.78
CA LEU A 416 -10.75 21.60 -34.33
C LEU A 416 -11.54 22.62 -35.12
N LYS A 417 -11.07 23.88 -35.25
CA LYS A 417 -11.73 24.93 -36.03
C LYS A 417 -11.08 25.22 -37.40
N ARG A 418 -10.07 24.45 -37.82
CA ARG A 418 -9.39 24.65 -39.15
C ARG A 418 -9.63 23.55 -40.15
N GLY A 419 -10.71 22.81 -40.06
CA GLY A 419 -11.08 21.75 -41.03
C GLY A 419 -12.46 21.89 -41.64
N LYS A 420 -12.90 23.14 -41.92
CA LYS A 420 -14.04 23.37 -42.82
C LYS A 420 -13.80 24.67 -43.58
N LYS A 421 -13.16 24.56 -44.71
CA LYS A 421 -13.36 25.35 -45.91
C LYS A 421 -13.01 24.47 -47.10
#